data_1ab4d0d6fdbbba224933f661569a1bb5
#
_entry.id   1ab4d0d6fdbbba224933f661569a1bb5
#
_cell.length_a   1.000
_cell.length_b   1.000
_cell.length_c   1.000
_cell.angle_alpha   90.00
_cell.angle_beta   90.00
_cell.angle_gamma   90.00
#
_symmetry.space_group_name_H-M   'P 1'
#
loop_
_entity.id
_entity.type
_entity.pdbx_description
1 polymer ?
#
loop_
_entity_poly.entity_id
_entity_poly.type
_entity_poly.pdbx_seq_one_letter_code
_entity_poly.pdbx_strand_id
1 'polypeptide(L)'
;MKNGDIWLVDLSDAKGHEQKGVRPAIIVGSANGLTLVVPLTSSINSARFSHTYIISPGPHTGLDAESIALVFQIVALDRDRFQHRIGAISEQQRLAIVALIRDLLDLD
;
A
#
# COMPACT_ATOMS: atom_id res chain seq x y z
N MET A 1 12.04 -1.66 -8.40
CA MET A 1 11.10 -1.44 -7.29
C MET A 1 11.74 -0.57 -6.23
N LYS A 2 11.14 0.58 -5.98
CA LYS A 2 11.63 1.54 -4.98
C LYS A 2 10.56 1.77 -3.93
N ASN A 3 10.98 2.08 -2.70
CA ASN A 3 10.04 2.49 -1.67
C ASN A 3 9.25 3.71 -2.15
N GLY A 4 7.92 3.65 -2.05
CA GLY A 4 7.03 4.66 -2.57
C GLY A 4 6.43 4.35 -3.93
N ASP A 5 6.97 3.37 -4.66
CA ASP A 5 6.36 2.92 -5.91
C ASP A 5 4.99 2.28 -5.63
N ILE A 6 4.07 2.45 -6.58
CA ILE A 6 2.78 1.79 -6.57
C ILE A 6 2.77 0.72 -7.66
N TRP A 7 2.48 -0.51 -7.28
CA TRP A 7 2.43 -1.67 -8.17
C TRP A 7 1.11 -2.37 -8.04
N LEU A 8 0.64 -2.96 -9.13
CA LEU A 8 -0.44 -3.94 -9.07
C LEU A 8 0.15 -5.25 -8.51
N VAL A 9 -0.49 -5.77 -7.48
CA VAL A 9 -0.06 -7.00 -6.82
C VAL A 9 -1.23 -7.96 -6.68
N ASP A 10 -0.92 -9.25 -6.65
CA ASP A 10 -1.91 -10.31 -6.50
C ASP A 10 -2.00 -10.72 -5.03
N LEU A 11 -3.16 -10.46 -4.43
CA LEU A 11 -3.48 -10.82 -3.05
C LEU A 11 -4.53 -11.92 -2.99
N SER A 12 -4.63 -12.76 -4.03
CA SER A 12 -5.72 -13.73 -4.18
C SER A 12 -5.79 -14.75 -3.06
N ASP A 13 -4.67 -15.03 -2.39
CA ASP A 13 -4.63 -15.98 -1.27
C ASP A 13 -4.83 -15.33 0.11
N ALA A 14 -5.12 -14.03 0.16
CA ALA A 14 -5.45 -13.36 1.42
C ALA A 14 -6.73 -13.94 2.04
N LYS A 15 -6.85 -13.88 3.37
CA LYS A 15 -7.94 -14.50 4.12
C LYS A 15 -8.60 -13.53 5.06
N GLY A 16 -9.88 -13.79 5.36
CA GLY A 16 -10.64 -13.03 6.36
C GLY A 16 -10.78 -11.58 5.99
N HIS A 17 -10.34 -10.69 6.88
CA HIS A 17 -10.42 -9.24 6.69
C HIS A 17 -9.29 -8.66 5.85
N GLU A 18 -8.36 -9.49 5.37
CA GLU A 18 -7.28 -9.04 4.50
C GLU A 18 -7.81 -8.59 3.15
N GLN A 19 -7.18 -7.58 2.58
CA GLN A 19 -7.50 -7.11 1.23
C GLN A 19 -7.19 -8.22 0.22
N LYS A 20 -8.11 -8.50 -0.70
CA LYS A 20 -8.02 -9.62 -1.65
C LYS A 20 -8.01 -9.16 -3.09
N GLY A 21 -7.60 -10.08 -3.98
CA GLY A 21 -7.61 -9.88 -5.42
C GLY A 21 -6.40 -9.09 -5.91
N VAL A 22 -6.43 -8.71 -7.18
CA VAL A 22 -5.37 -7.88 -7.77
C VAL A 22 -5.66 -6.43 -7.41
N ARG A 23 -4.73 -5.80 -6.69
CA ARG A 23 -4.92 -4.46 -6.13
C ARG A 23 -3.66 -3.63 -6.26
N PRO A 24 -3.78 -2.30 -6.35
CA PRO A 24 -2.62 -1.45 -6.18
C PRO A 24 -2.10 -1.56 -4.76
N ALA A 25 -0.78 -1.46 -4.62
CA ALA A 25 -0.14 -1.45 -3.31
C ALA A 25 1.11 -0.59 -3.36
N ILE A 26 1.44 0.03 -2.24
CA ILE A 26 2.61 0.90 -2.11
C ILE A 26 3.75 0.09 -1.52
N ILE A 27 4.91 0.13 -2.17
CA ILE A 27 6.12 -0.51 -1.64
C ILE A 27 6.68 0.35 -0.51
N VAL A 28 6.87 -0.26 0.66
CA VAL A 28 7.39 0.45 1.84
C VAL A 28 8.70 -0.13 2.38
N GLY A 29 9.12 -1.29 1.90
CA GLY A 29 10.40 -1.87 2.32
C GLY A 29 10.65 -3.20 1.65
N SER A 30 11.84 -3.75 1.84
CA SER A 30 12.18 -5.07 1.31
C SER A 30 13.35 -5.67 2.08
N ALA A 31 13.35 -6.98 2.21
CA ALA A 31 14.44 -7.73 2.81
C ALA A 31 14.28 -9.21 2.47
N ASN A 32 15.41 -9.89 2.25
CA ASN A 32 15.46 -11.35 2.12
C ASN A 32 14.51 -11.92 1.06
N GLY A 33 14.40 -11.22 -0.09
CA GLY A 33 13.56 -11.68 -1.20
C GLY A 33 12.10 -11.35 -1.07
N LEU A 34 11.68 -10.71 0.03
CA LEU A 34 10.30 -10.29 0.24
C LEU A 34 10.19 -8.77 0.16
N THR A 35 9.05 -8.28 -0.30
CA THR A 35 8.76 -6.86 -0.40
C THR A 35 7.55 -6.55 0.45
N LEU A 36 7.70 -5.56 1.36
CA LEU A 36 6.62 -5.09 2.20
C LEU A 36 5.79 -4.07 1.43
N VAL A 37 4.48 -4.27 1.42
CA VAL A 37 3.56 -3.36 0.74
C VAL A 37 2.40 -2.98 1.63
N VAL A 38 1.83 -1.81 1.36
CA VAL A 38 0.58 -1.32 1.95
C VAL A 38 -0.49 -1.39 0.87
N PRO A 39 -1.50 -2.26 1.00
CA PRO A 39 -2.57 -2.36 0.01
C PRO A 39 -3.40 -1.08 -0.08
N LEU A 40 -3.91 -0.80 -1.27
CA LEU A 40 -4.82 0.31 -1.52
C LEU A 40 -6.21 -0.24 -1.84
N THR A 41 -7.24 0.50 -1.44
CA THR A 41 -8.62 0.21 -1.82
C THR A 41 -9.30 1.49 -2.30
N SER A 42 -10.21 1.36 -3.27
CA SER A 42 -11.07 2.47 -3.69
C SER A 42 -12.34 2.60 -2.85
N SER A 43 -12.53 1.74 -1.87
CA SER A 43 -13.66 1.79 -0.96
C SER A 43 -13.48 2.93 0.05
N ILE A 44 -14.15 4.04 -0.19
CA ILE A 44 -14.05 5.25 0.63
C ILE A 44 -14.43 5.00 2.08
N ASN A 45 -15.33 4.06 2.35
CA ASN A 45 -15.72 3.73 3.72
C ASN A 45 -14.55 3.24 4.57
N SER A 46 -13.50 2.72 3.94
CA SER A 46 -12.31 2.25 4.65
C SER A 46 -11.56 3.38 5.35
N ALA A 47 -11.77 4.64 4.95
CA ALA A 47 -11.12 5.78 5.58
C ALA A 47 -11.52 5.97 7.05
N ARG A 48 -12.61 5.34 7.51
CA ARG A 48 -13.03 5.40 8.91
C ARG A 48 -12.11 4.60 9.86
N PHE A 49 -11.35 3.66 9.32
CA PHE A 49 -10.44 2.86 10.13
C PHE A 49 -9.20 3.67 10.49
N SER A 50 -8.64 3.40 11.67
CA SER A 50 -7.35 3.98 12.04
C SER A 50 -6.22 3.40 11.16
N HIS A 51 -5.11 4.11 11.08
CA HIS A 51 -3.93 3.70 10.31
C HIS A 51 -4.27 3.54 8.83
N THR A 52 -4.95 4.55 8.29
CA THR A 52 -5.25 4.68 6.87
C THR A 52 -4.80 6.05 6.38
N TYR A 53 -4.57 6.16 5.07
CA TYR A 53 -4.11 7.41 4.46
C TYR A 53 -4.76 7.55 3.08
N ILE A 54 -5.34 8.72 2.81
CA ILE A 54 -6.04 8.99 1.54
C ILE A 54 -5.04 9.45 0.50
N ILE A 55 -5.08 8.82 -0.68
CA ILE A 55 -4.24 9.18 -1.82
C ILE A 55 -5.13 9.56 -2.99
N SER A 56 -4.99 10.79 -3.48
CA SER A 56 -5.75 11.29 -4.61
C SER A 56 -5.24 10.72 -5.93
N PRO A 57 -6.13 10.53 -6.93
CA PRO A 57 -5.71 10.09 -8.24
C PRO A 57 -4.86 11.15 -8.93
N GLY A 58 -4.09 10.75 -9.91
CA GLY A 58 -3.29 11.70 -10.67
C GLY A 58 -2.21 11.01 -11.50
N PRO A 59 -1.51 11.78 -12.36
CA PRO A 59 -0.53 11.19 -13.27
C PRO A 59 0.68 10.60 -12.54
N HIS A 60 1.03 11.09 -11.36
CA HIS A 60 2.17 10.56 -10.61
C HIS A 60 1.86 9.21 -9.98
N THR A 61 0.65 9.04 -9.46
CA THR A 61 0.26 7.81 -8.77
C THR A 61 -0.22 6.74 -9.73
N GLY A 62 -0.72 7.14 -10.90
CA GLY A 62 -1.33 6.21 -11.84
C GLY A 62 -2.67 5.65 -11.38
N LEU A 63 -3.24 6.19 -10.30
CA LEU A 63 -4.53 5.74 -9.77
C LEU A 63 -5.67 6.44 -10.51
N ASP A 64 -6.73 5.68 -10.80
CA ASP A 64 -7.91 6.20 -11.50
C ASP A 64 -8.91 6.87 -10.57
N ALA A 65 -8.85 6.52 -9.28
CA ALA A 65 -9.80 7.02 -8.29
C ALA A 65 -9.09 7.29 -6.98
N GLU A 66 -9.73 8.10 -6.12
CA GLU A 66 -9.27 8.29 -4.76
C GLU A 66 -9.14 6.93 -4.10
N SER A 67 -8.03 6.70 -3.42
CA SER A 67 -7.69 5.41 -2.83
C SER A 67 -7.31 5.59 -1.36
N ILE A 68 -7.59 4.56 -0.59
CA ILE A 68 -7.26 4.52 0.83
C ILE A 68 -6.12 3.53 1.02
N ALA A 69 -4.99 4.01 1.55
CA ALA A 69 -3.87 3.16 1.90
C ALA A 69 -4.17 2.50 3.25
N LEU A 70 -4.27 1.18 3.25
CA LEU A 70 -4.60 0.39 4.44
C LEU A 70 -3.31 0.01 5.17
N VAL A 71 -2.75 0.97 5.90
CA VAL A 71 -1.45 0.78 6.56
C VAL A 71 -1.52 -0.38 7.56
N PHE A 72 -2.67 -0.56 8.23
CA PHE A 72 -2.83 -1.66 9.18
C PHE A 72 -2.84 -3.04 8.51
N GLN A 73 -2.90 -3.11 7.17
CA GLN A 73 -2.82 -4.37 6.42
C GLN A 73 -1.47 -4.56 5.73
N ILE A 74 -0.43 -3.89 6.22
CA ILE A 74 0.92 -4.08 5.69
C ILE A 74 1.26 -5.57 5.62
N VAL A 75 1.82 -6.01 4.48
CA VAL A 75 2.08 -7.42 4.23
C VAL A 75 3.35 -7.59 3.41
N ALA A 76 4.06 -8.70 3.65
CA ALA A 76 5.25 -9.08 2.89
C ALA A 76 4.84 -10.00 1.75
N LEU A 77 5.28 -9.69 0.54
CA LEU A 77 4.95 -10.45 -0.67
C LEU A 77 6.21 -10.87 -1.40
N ASP A 78 6.17 -12.07 -1.98
CA ASP A 78 7.20 -12.53 -2.89
C ASP A 78 7.10 -11.78 -4.21
N ARG A 79 8.22 -11.73 -4.94
CA ARG A 79 8.32 -11.00 -6.21
C ARG A 79 7.29 -11.47 -7.25
N ASP A 80 6.95 -12.73 -7.25
CA ASP A 80 6.00 -13.29 -8.21
C ASP A 80 4.57 -12.78 -8.04
N ARG A 81 4.27 -12.11 -6.93
CA ARG A 81 2.97 -11.46 -6.69
C ARG A 81 2.83 -10.12 -7.41
N PHE A 82 3.92 -9.54 -7.90
CA PHE A 82 3.95 -8.22 -8.50
C PHE A 82 3.72 -8.33 -10.02
N GLN A 83 2.76 -7.58 -10.53
CA GLN A 83 2.42 -7.58 -11.95
C GLN A 83 3.14 -6.46 -12.70
N HIS A 84 2.81 -5.20 -12.43
CA HIS A 84 3.50 -4.08 -13.06
C HIS A 84 3.38 -2.81 -12.21
N ARG A 85 4.34 -1.90 -12.40
CA ARG A 85 4.34 -0.60 -11.74
C ARG A 85 3.32 0.32 -12.41
N ILE A 86 2.53 1.02 -11.60
CA ILE A 86 1.55 1.98 -12.11
C ILE A 86 1.88 3.43 -11.76
N GLY A 87 2.73 3.67 -10.77
CA GLY A 87 3.09 5.02 -10.38
C GLY A 87 3.90 5.05 -9.11
N ALA A 88 3.85 6.19 -8.44
CA ALA A 88 4.55 6.38 -7.16
C ALA A 88 3.85 7.46 -6.34
N ILE A 89 4.03 7.40 -5.03
CA ILE A 89 3.62 8.48 -4.13
C ILE A 89 4.75 9.48 -4.00
N SER A 90 4.44 10.68 -3.51
CA SER A 90 5.44 11.70 -3.23
C SER A 90 6.23 11.34 -1.98
N GLU A 91 7.39 11.99 -1.78
CA GLU A 91 8.18 11.81 -0.56
C GLU A 91 7.40 12.23 0.68
N GLN A 92 6.61 13.30 0.57
CA GLN A 92 5.78 13.75 1.69
C GLN A 92 4.74 12.70 2.07
N GLN A 93 4.09 12.08 1.07
CA GLN A 93 3.13 11.00 1.31
C GLN A 93 3.82 9.78 1.90
N ARG A 94 5.01 9.44 1.41
CA ARG A 94 5.80 8.33 1.93
C ARG A 94 6.11 8.53 3.41
N LEU A 95 6.55 9.72 3.80
CA LEU A 95 6.85 10.04 5.20
C LEU A 95 5.62 9.95 6.07
N ALA A 96 4.45 10.39 5.57
CA ALA A 96 3.20 10.28 6.31
C ALA A 96 2.82 8.81 6.56
N ILE A 97 3.00 7.95 5.56
CA ILE A 97 2.72 6.51 5.69
C ILE A 97 3.71 5.86 6.66
N VAL A 98 4.99 6.21 6.57
CA VAL A 98 6.00 5.70 7.50
C VAL A 98 5.65 6.08 8.95
N ALA A 99 5.18 7.30 9.16
CA ALA A 99 4.75 7.75 10.50
C ALA A 99 3.59 6.88 11.02
N LEU A 100 2.64 6.51 10.16
CA LEU A 100 1.54 5.62 10.53
C LEU A 100 2.04 4.21 10.84
N ILE A 101 3.03 3.72 10.10
CA ILE A 101 3.64 2.41 10.39
C ILE A 101 4.32 2.43 11.75
N ARG A 102 5.06 3.50 12.05
CA ARG A 102 5.72 3.64 13.35
C ARG A 102 4.69 3.64 14.49
N ASP A 103 3.59 4.35 14.31
CA ASP A 103 2.51 4.38 15.29
C ASP A 103 1.86 2.99 15.43
N LEU A 104 1.62 2.30 14.31
CA LEU A 104 1.06 0.95 14.32
C LEU A 104 1.92 -0.02 15.11
N LEU A 105 3.25 0.12 14.99
CA LEU A 105 4.22 -0.73 15.68
C LEU A 105 4.58 -0.22 17.07
N ASP A 106 3.95 0.87 17.51
CA ASP A 106 4.20 1.49 18.81
C ASP A 106 5.65 1.95 18.98
N LEU A 107 6.23 2.47 17.91
CA LEU A 107 7.59 3.01 17.91
C LEU A 107 7.54 4.55 17.96
N ASP A 108 8.24 5.12 18.90
CA ASP A 108 8.33 6.58 19.06
C ASP A 108 9.56 7.16 18.38
#